data_b5308d72e33b15a227938253503d6e6a
#
_entry.id   b5308d72e33b15a227938253503d6e6a
#
_cell.length_a   1.000
_cell.length_b   1.000
_cell.length_c   1.000
_cell.angle_alpha   90.00
_cell.angle_beta   90.00
_cell.angle_gamma   90.00
#
_symmetry.space_group_name_H-M   'P 1'
#
loop_
_entity.id
_entity.type
_entity.pdbx_description
1 polymer ?
#
loop_
_entity_poly.entity_id
_entity_poly.type
_entity_poly.pdbx_seq_one_letter_code
_entity_poly.pdbx_strand_id
1 'polypeptide(L)'
;MSFNKRRRVFLMRHGSVTYFDTNGKPFLPETVPLNEQGRTQATAAGQVFAKVGIQFDKVIVSGLPRTLETATRVLAETGQKIDFEEWPELVEIRGGKLSAIPDEKLREAFTGAFEGVALEHQQFLGGETIGELMDRVHPQVDTLRSDSEWDTVLMVLHGGVNRAILSYALTGQRLFLGNLAQTAGCINALDVGESRMDWVVRLMNYSPPSELQHESRGTTMEALFEQYKKVRGL
;
A
#
# COMPACT_ATOMS: atom_id res chain seq x y z
N MET A 1 16.31 -0.74 -33.53
CA MET A 1 15.04 -0.41 -32.87
C MET A 1 15.39 0.05 -31.47
N SER A 2 15.16 1.32 -31.15
CA SER A 2 15.30 1.81 -29.76
C SER A 2 14.19 1.17 -28.95
N PHE A 3 14.51 0.34 -27.95
CA PHE A 3 13.54 -0.05 -26.97
C PHE A 3 13.17 1.23 -26.20
N ASN A 4 11.92 1.64 -26.26
CA ASN A 4 11.43 2.77 -25.46
C ASN A 4 11.84 2.54 -24.00
N LYS A 5 12.53 3.51 -23.44
CA LYS A 5 13.00 3.43 -22.06
C LYS A 5 11.78 3.48 -21.14
N ARG A 6 11.48 2.36 -20.44
CA ARG A 6 10.48 2.33 -19.40
C ARG A 6 10.95 3.17 -18.22
N ARG A 7 10.02 3.86 -17.59
CA ARG A 7 10.19 4.61 -16.35
C ARG A 7 9.97 3.69 -15.15
N ARG A 8 10.52 4.03 -13.99
CA ARG A 8 10.50 3.19 -12.81
C ARG A 8 9.57 3.75 -11.73
N VAL A 9 8.63 2.93 -11.26
CA VAL A 9 7.81 3.19 -10.08
C VAL A 9 8.29 2.32 -8.93
N PHE A 10 8.70 2.93 -7.83
CA PHE A 10 8.85 2.25 -6.54
C PHE A 10 7.57 2.48 -5.74
N LEU A 11 6.76 1.44 -5.61
CA LEU A 11 5.49 1.46 -4.90
C LEU A 11 5.68 0.86 -3.51
N MET A 12 5.62 1.70 -2.47
CA MET A 12 5.78 1.30 -1.09
C MET A 12 4.44 1.27 -0.35
N ARG A 13 4.28 0.32 0.57
CA ARG A 13 3.31 0.45 1.63
C ARG A 13 3.93 1.23 2.79
N HIS A 14 3.17 2.12 3.42
CA HIS A 14 3.61 2.80 4.65
C HIS A 14 4.08 1.80 5.72
N GLY A 15 4.93 2.22 6.63
CA GLY A 15 5.39 1.42 7.75
C GLY A 15 4.26 1.02 8.72
N SER A 16 4.57 0.14 9.65
CA SER A 16 3.61 -0.37 10.65
C SER A 16 2.99 0.75 11.49
N VAL A 17 1.71 0.58 11.84
CA VAL A 17 0.93 1.48 12.69
C VAL A 17 0.18 0.69 13.76
N THR A 18 -0.35 1.38 14.76
CA THR A 18 -1.20 0.79 15.79
C THR A 18 -2.61 1.34 15.64
N TYR A 19 -3.58 0.48 15.32
CA TYR A 19 -4.98 0.91 15.08
C TYR A 19 -5.87 0.89 16.33
N PHE A 20 -5.43 0.27 17.41
CA PHE A 20 -6.20 0.14 18.65
C PHE A 20 -5.38 0.63 19.84
N ASP A 21 -6.01 1.28 20.79
CA ASP A 21 -5.37 1.63 22.06
C ASP A 21 -5.20 0.38 22.95
N THR A 22 -4.64 0.56 24.14
CA THR A 22 -4.40 -0.51 25.11
C THR A 22 -5.69 -1.15 25.64
N ASN A 23 -6.83 -0.44 25.53
CA ASN A 23 -8.16 -0.91 25.90
C ASN A 23 -8.91 -1.50 24.69
N GLY A 24 -8.26 -1.51 23.51
CA GLY A 24 -8.82 -2.04 22.26
C GLY A 24 -9.80 -1.09 21.55
N LYS A 25 -9.87 0.16 21.95
CA LYS A 25 -10.67 1.16 21.24
C LYS A 25 -9.94 1.53 19.94
N PRO A 26 -10.62 1.52 18.77
CA PRO A 26 -9.99 1.91 17.51
C PRO A 26 -9.68 3.40 17.50
N PHE A 27 -8.50 3.74 16.98
CA PHE A 27 -8.15 5.10 16.56
C PHE A 27 -8.85 5.47 15.26
N LEU A 28 -8.96 6.76 14.97
CA LEU A 28 -9.41 7.24 13.67
C LEU A 28 -8.32 6.92 12.63
N PRO A 29 -8.61 6.10 11.62
CA PRO A 29 -7.59 5.62 10.67
C PRO A 29 -6.85 6.75 9.95
N GLU A 30 -7.49 7.91 9.76
CA GLU A 30 -6.93 9.07 9.08
C GLU A 30 -5.82 9.76 9.89
N THR A 31 -5.81 9.60 11.21
CA THR A 31 -4.88 10.31 12.11
C THR A 31 -3.72 9.45 12.60
N VAL A 32 -3.71 8.16 12.27
CA VAL A 32 -2.75 7.20 12.83
C VAL A 32 -1.34 7.42 12.25
N PRO A 33 -0.33 7.73 13.09
CA PRO A 33 1.07 7.84 12.69
C PRO A 33 1.75 6.45 12.66
N LEU A 34 3.01 6.40 12.22
CA LEU A 34 3.83 5.22 12.37
C LEU A 34 4.06 4.88 13.85
N ASN A 35 4.05 3.59 14.17
CA ASN A 35 4.62 3.10 15.42
C ASN A 35 6.14 2.91 15.29
N GLU A 36 6.82 2.48 16.36
CA GLU A 36 8.28 2.33 16.36
C GLU A 36 8.76 1.32 15.32
N GLN A 37 8.05 0.20 15.18
CA GLN A 37 8.34 -0.78 14.13
C GLN A 37 8.21 -0.16 12.73
N GLY A 38 7.16 0.64 12.51
CA GLY A 38 6.95 1.32 11.22
C GLY A 38 8.07 2.30 10.87
N ARG A 39 8.59 3.01 11.88
CA ARG A 39 9.75 3.90 11.73
C ARG A 39 11.00 3.12 11.33
N THR A 40 11.27 2.01 12.01
CA THR A 40 12.38 1.11 11.66
C THR A 40 12.25 0.58 10.23
N GLN A 41 11.05 0.17 9.81
CA GLN A 41 10.79 -0.33 8.45
C GLN A 41 11.03 0.76 7.39
N ALA A 42 10.55 1.98 7.63
CA ALA A 42 10.74 3.10 6.71
C ALA A 42 12.23 3.49 6.57
N THR A 43 12.96 3.54 7.67
CA THR A 43 14.41 3.79 7.69
C THR A 43 15.15 2.68 6.93
N ALA A 44 14.86 1.40 7.18
CA ALA A 44 15.49 0.29 6.47
C ALA A 44 15.23 0.33 4.95
N ALA A 45 14.02 0.70 4.53
CA ALA A 45 13.70 0.89 3.11
C ALA A 45 14.52 2.04 2.49
N GLY A 46 14.65 3.17 3.19
CA GLY A 46 15.49 4.28 2.77
C GLY A 46 16.96 3.89 2.61
N GLN A 47 17.49 3.11 3.53
CA GLN A 47 18.87 2.59 3.47
C GLN A 47 19.11 1.70 2.25
N VAL A 48 18.13 0.90 1.85
CA VAL A 48 18.22 0.10 0.62
C VAL A 48 18.30 1.02 -0.59
N PHE A 49 17.45 2.03 -0.71
CA PHE A 49 17.51 3.00 -1.82
C PHE A 49 18.82 3.77 -1.84
N ALA A 50 19.31 4.22 -0.69
CA ALA A 50 20.59 4.91 -0.56
C ALA A 50 21.76 4.03 -0.98
N LYS A 51 21.80 2.76 -0.53
CA LYS A 51 22.86 1.79 -0.85
C LYS A 51 23.01 1.55 -2.34
N VAL A 52 21.90 1.54 -3.08
CA VAL A 52 21.92 1.31 -4.55
C VAL A 52 21.91 2.61 -5.36
N GLY A 53 21.94 3.78 -4.68
CA GLY A 53 22.06 5.09 -5.32
C GLY A 53 20.82 5.53 -6.11
N ILE A 54 19.61 5.09 -5.69
CA ILE A 54 18.38 5.51 -6.36
C ILE A 54 18.14 7.00 -6.15
N GLN A 55 17.87 7.70 -7.24
CA GLN A 55 17.41 9.09 -7.25
C GLN A 55 15.96 9.11 -7.71
N PHE A 56 15.12 9.82 -6.97
CA PHE A 56 13.71 10.02 -7.32
C PHE A 56 13.54 11.39 -7.97
N ASP A 57 12.73 11.47 -9.02
CA ASP A 57 12.32 12.73 -9.64
C ASP A 57 11.05 13.27 -8.97
N LYS A 58 10.23 12.36 -8.42
CA LYS A 58 8.92 12.65 -7.87
C LYS A 58 8.62 11.74 -6.69
N VAL A 59 7.95 12.29 -5.67
CA VAL A 59 7.46 11.52 -4.51
C VAL A 59 5.98 11.78 -4.32
N ILE A 60 5.17 10.73 -4.41
CA ILE A 60 3.72 10.78 -4.28
C ILE A 60 3.31 10.08 -2.98
N VAL A 61 2.43 10.74 -2.23
CA VAL A 61 1.85 10.22 -0.98
C VAL A 61 0.33 10.38 -1.00
N SER A 62 -0.38 9.65 -0.14
CA SER A 62 -1.84 9.83 -0.02
C SER A 62 -2.26 11.03 0.85
N GLY A 63 -1.32 11.70 1.50
CA GLY A 63 -1.57 12.78 2.46
C GLY A 63 -1.83 12.29 3.90
N LEU A 64 -1.98 10.99 4.16
CA LEU A 64 -2.17 10.51 5.53
C LEU A 64 -0.85 10.52 6.32
N PRO A 65 -0.88 10.81 7.65
CA PRO A 65 0.33 10.97 8.48
C PRO A 65 1.35 9.83 8.32
N ARG A 66 0.89 8.58 8.24
CA ARG A 66 1.75 7.41 8.10
C ARG A 66 2.46 7.33 6.75
N THR A 67 1.86 7.86 5.66
CA THR A 67 2.51 7.90 4.35
C THR A 67 3.52 9.04 4.27
N LEU A 68 3.18 10.20 4.81
CA LEU A 68 4.08 11.35 4.93
C LEU A 68 5.31 11.00 5.78
N GLU A 69 5.11 10.42 6.97
CA GLU A 69 6.23 10.02 7.85
C GLU A 69 7.11 8.94 7.21
N THR A 70 6.52 7.97 6.49
CA THR A 70 7.30 6.95 5.77
C THR A 70 8.16 7.58 4.69
N ALA A 71 7.59 8.43 3.83
CA ALA A 71 8.32 9.11 2.76
C ALA A 71 9.43 10.00 3.30
N THR A 72 9.15 10.78 4.36
CA THR A 72 10.14 11.63 5.04
C THR A 72 11.35 10.82 5.51
N ARG A 73 11.12 9.65 6.13
CA ARG A 73 12.21 8.78 6.61
C ARG A 73 13.01 8.17 5.48
N VAL A 74 12.35 7.74 4.41
CA VAL A 74 13.02 7.23 3.21
C VAL A 74 13.93 8.30 2.61
N LEU A 75 13.44 9.53 2.42
CA LEU A 75 14.23 10.62 1.86
C LEU A 75 15.38 11.04 2.78
N ALA A 76 15.19 10.98 4.09
CA ALA A 76 16.28 11.28 5.05
C ALA A 76 17.49 10.35 4.86
N GLU A 77 17.26 9.04 4.63
CA GLU A 77 18.34 8.07 4.39
C GLU A 77 19.00 8.25 3.02
N THR A 78 18.26 8.67 2.00
CA THR A 78 18.82 8.90 0.66
C THR A 78 19.47 10.28 0.51
N GLY A 79 19.29 11.16 1.48
CA GLY A 79 19.79 12.55 1.45
C GLY A 79 19.11 13.46 0.43
N GLN A 80 18.00 13.01 -0.16
CA GLN A 80 17.27 13.77 -1.17
C GLN A 80 16.27 14.72 -0.53
N LYS A 81 16.08 15.90 -1.14
CA LYS A 81 15.10 16.90 -0.74
C LYS A 81 14.12 17.09 -1.89
N ILE A 82 12.97 16.46 -1.79
CA ILE A 82 11.91 16.47 -2.82
C ILE A 82 10.60 16.79 -2.11
N ASP A 83 9.84 17.74 -2.64
CA ASP A 83 8.51 18.05 -2.15
C ASP A 83 7.53 16.89 -2.48
N PHE A 84 6.60 16.63 -1.58
CA PHE A 84 5.61 15.59 -1.78
C PHE A 84 4.44 16.09 -2.60
N GLU A 85 4.02 15.30 -3.57
CA GLU A 85 2.71 15.44 -4.19
C GLU A 85 1.68 14.61 -3.41
N GLU A 86 0.67 15.27 -2.86
CA GLU A 86 -0.41 14.58 -2.16
C GLU A 86 -1.53 14.24 -3.14
N TRP A 87 -1.81 12.93 -3.27
CA TRP A 87 -2.88 12.40 -4.10
C TRP A 87 -3.95 11.75 -3.22
N PRO A 88 -4.97 12.51 -2.76
CA PRO A 88 -5.98 12.02 -1.80
C PRO A 88 -6.85 10.89 -2.33
N GLU A 89 -6.97 10.72 -3.65
CA GLU A 89 -7.64 9.57 -4.27
C GLU A 89 -6.91 8.24 -3.97
N LEU A 90 -5.64 8.30 -3.55
CA LEU A 90 -4.83 7.15 -3.20
C LEU A 90 -4.80 6.84 -1.68
N VAL A 91 -5.74 7.38 -0.90
CA VAL A 91 -5.93 6.96 0.51
C VAL A 91 -6.36 5.49 0.58
N GLU A 92 -6.12 4.85 1.74
CA GLU A 92 -6.48 3.43 1.92
C GLU A 92 -7.97 3.17 1.70
N ILE A 93 -8.31 1.94 1.34
CA ILE A 93 -9.70 1.49 1.25
C ILE A 93 -10.44 1.80 2.55
N ARG A 94 -11.61 2.41 2.43
CA ARG A 94 -12.36 2.94 3.57
C ARG A 94 -13.21 1.86 4.22
N GLY A 95 -12.97 1.58 5.50
CA GLY A 95 -13.84 0.71 6.29
C GLY A 95 -15.12 1.42 6.72
N GLY A 96 -16.15 0.63 7.00
CA GLY A 96 -17.38 1.09 7.64
C GLY A 96 -17.30 1.04 9.18
N LYS A 97 -18.45 1.01 9.81
CA LYS A 97 -18.56 0.90 11.28
C LYS A 97 -18.42 -0.57 11.70
N LEU A 98 -17.29 -0.93 12.29
CA LEU A 98 -17.02 -2.29 12.76
C LEU A 98 -18.10 -2.81 13.72
N SER A 99 -18.68 -1.94 14.56
CA SER A 99 -19.76 -2.31 15.49
C SER A 99 -21.09 -2.69 14.81
N ALA A 100 -21.25 -2.35 13.52
CA ALA A 100 -22.44 -2.71 12.75
C ALA A 100 -22.30 -4.08 12.06
N ILE A 101 -21.12 -4.70 12.10
CA ILE A 101 -20.88 -6.00 11.48
C ILE A 101 -21.28 -7.10 12.47
N PRO A 102 -22.20 -8.03 12.09
CA PRO A 102 -22.56 -9.18 12.90
C PRO A 102 -21.34 -10.07 13.19
N ASP A 103 -21.30 -10.70 14.38
CA ASP A 103 -20.14 -11.48 14.83
C ASP A 103 -19.80 -12.63 13.88
N GLU A 104 -20.81 -13.30 13.32
CA GLU A 104 -20.66 -14.39 12.36
C GLU A 104 -20.06 -13.94 10.99
N LYS A 105 -20.11 -12.64 10.68
CA LYS A 105 -19.57 -12.05 9.45
C LYS A 105 -18.22 -11.36 9.63
N LEU A 106 -17.74 -11.25 10.87
CA LEU A 106 -16.52 -10.49 11.14
C LEU A 106 -15.31 -11.03 10.36
N ARG A 107 -15.12 -12.36 10.34
CA ARG A 107 -14.00 -12.96 9.61
C ARG A 107 -14.05 -12.59 8.13
N GLU A 108 -15.19 -12.80 7.48
CA GLU A 108 -15.37 -12.45 6.07
C GLU A 108 -15.14 -10.97 5.81
N ALA A 109 -15.66 -10.09 6.69
CA ALA A 109 -15.48 -8.64 6.56
C ALA A 109 -14.00 -8.20 6.65
N PHE A 110 -13.19 -8.88 7.49
CA PHE A 110 -11.77 -8.57 7.63
C PHE A 110 -10.90 -9.20 6.54
N THR A 111 -11.17 -10.44 6.13
CA THR A 111 -10.26 -11.21 5.29
C THR A 111 -10.79 -11.48 3.89
N GLY A 112 -12.10 -11.48 3.67
CA GLY A 112 -12.71 -11.94 2.42
C GLY A 112 -12.25 -11.18 1.17
N ALA A 113 -12.07 -9.86 1.26
CA ALA A 113 -11.53 -9.06 0.15
C ALA A 113 -10.04 -9.36 -0.15
N PHE A 114 -9.36 -10.14 0.68
CA PHE A 114 -7.93 -10.48 0.56
C PHE A 114 -7.69 -11.97 0.30
N GLU A 115 -8.73 -12.71 -0.07
CA GLU A 115 -8.68 -14.12 -0.46
C GLU A 115 -8.82 -14.25 -1.98
N GLY A 116 -7.75 -14.63 -2.69
CA GLY A 116 -7.79 -14.83 -4.14
C GLY A 116 -8.12 -13.57 -4.93
N VAL A 117 -9.03 -13.69 -5.90
CA VAL A 117 -9.56 -12.57 -6.70
C VAL A 117 -10.82 -12.05 -6.04
N ALA A 118 -10.78 -10.82 -5.53
CA ALA A 118 -11.96 -10.20 -4.92
C ALA A 118 -12.93 -9.69 -5.99
N LEU A 119 -14.22 -9.85 -5.71
CA LEU A 119 -15.28 -9.34 -6.57
C LEU A 119 -15.52 -7.84 -6.31
N GLU A 120 -15.90 -7.09 -7.33
CA GLU A 120 -16.07 -5.63 -7.24
C GLU A 120 -17.10 -5.19 -6.17
N HIS A 121 -18.13 -5.99 -5.94
CA HIS A 121 -19.15 -5.68 -4.94
C HIS A 121 -18.77 -6.04 -3.49
N GLN A 122 -17.64 -6.72 -3.28
CA GLN A 122 -17.17 -7.04 -1.93
C GLN A 122 -16.78 -5.77 -1.19
N GLN A 123 -17.31 -5.62 0.03
CA GLN A 123 -17.04 -4.49 0.90
C GLN A 123 -15.85 -4.76 1.82
N PHE A 124 -15.03 -3.77 2.02
CA PHE A 124 -14.01 -3.77 3.05
C PHE A 124 -14.59 -3.30 4.39
N LEU A 125 -14.64 -4.19 5.39
CA LEU A 125 -15.15 -3.88 6.74
C LEU A 125 -16.54 -3.19 6.72
N GLY A 126 -17.41 -3.57 5.79
CA GLY A 126 -18.74 -2.97 5.63
C GLY A 126 -18.73 -1.52 5.10
N GLY A 127 -17.63 -1.08 4.51
CA GLY A 127 -17.47 0.25 3.93
C GLY A 127 -17.35 0.23 2.41
N GLU A 128 -16.29 0.85 1.90
CA GLU A 128 -16.00 0.95 0.47
C GLU A 128 -15.91 -0.43 -0.20
N THR A 129 -16.46 -0.56 -1.38
CA THR A 129 -16.33 -1.76 -2.19
C THR A 129 -15.00 -1.79 -2.94
N ILE A 130 -14.59 -2.97 -3.38
CA ILE A 130 -13.40 -3.14 -4.24
C ILE A 130 -13.57 -2.39 -5.57
N GLY A 131 -14.80 -2.34 -6.11
CA GLY A 131 -15.11 -1.58 -7.32
C GLY A 131 -14.89 -0.07 -7.12
N GLU A 132 -15.41 0.51 -6.05
CA GLU A 132 -15.23 1.93 -5.70
C GLU A 132 -13.75 2.27 -5.48
N LEU A 133 -12.98 1.39 -4.82
CA LEU A 133 -11.53 1.54 -4.69
C LEU A 133 -10.85 1.62 -6.07
N MET A 134 -11.16 0.69 -6.97
CA MET A 134 -10.58 0.67 -8.31
C MET A 134 -11.01 1.89 -9.15
N ASP A 135 -12.24 2.39 -8.98
CA ASP A 135 -12.74 3.58 -9.68
C ASP A 135 -11.94 4.84 -9.37
N ARG A 136 -11.42 4.97 -8.15
CA ARG A 136 -10.59 6.13 -7.78
C ARG A 136 -9.09 5.90 -7.98
N VAL A 137 -8.61 4.66 -7.91
CA VAL A 137 -7.17 4.35 -8.03
C VAL A 137 -6.70 4.28 -9.48
N HIS A 138 -7.43 3.59 -10.37
CA HIS A 138 -7.00 3.39 -11.75
C HIS A 138 -6.82 4.69 -12.55
N PRO A 139 -7.70 5.72 -12.44
CA PRO A 139 -7.46 6.99 -13.11
C PRO A 139 -6.17 7.68 -12.66
N GLN A 140 -5.76 7.52 -11.40
CA GLN A 140 -4.50 8.09 -10.91
C GLN A 140 -3.28 7.37 -11.53
N VAL A 141 -3.37 6.05 -11.73
CA VAL A 141 -2.34 5.28 -12.44
C VAL A 141 -2.21 5.76 -13.89
N ASP A 142 -3.34 6.00 -14.57
CA ASP A 142 -3.33 6.54 -15.93
C ASP A 142 -2.77 7.99 -15.97
N THR A 143 -3.07 8.82 -14.97
CA THR A 143 -2.50 10.17 -14.81
C THR A 143 -0.98 10.10 -14.66
N LEU A 144 -0.49 9.27 -13.74
CA LEU A 144 0.94 9.08 -13.54
C LEU A 144 1.65 8.62 -14.83
N ARG A 145 1.06 7.66 -15.53
CA ARG A 145 1.61 7.13 -16.78
C ARG A 145 1.67 8.20 -17.88
N SER A 146 0.68 9.07 -17.95
CA SER A 146 0.58 10.13 -18.97
C SER A 146 1.49 11.34 -18.69
N ASP A 147 1.93 11.53 -17.45
CA ASP A 147 2.89 12.55 -17.08
C ASP A 147 4.30 12.12 -17.55
N SER A 148 4.96 12.93 -18.37
CA SER A 148 6.29 12.67 -18.92
C SER A 148 7.43 13.24 -18.08
N GLU A 149 7.15 13.99 -17.03
CA GLU A 149 8.12 14.80 -16.28
C GLU A 149 8.89 14.03 -15.20
N TRP A 150 8.85 12.70 -15.24
CA TRP A 150 9.58 11.84 -14.31
C TRP A 150 10.16 10.60 -15.01
N ASP A 151 11.27 10.08 -14.51
CA ASP A 151 11.88 8.80 -14.87
C ASP A 151 11.76 7.79 -13.73
N THR A 152 11.95 8.23 -12.50
CA THR A 152 11.86 7.39 -11.30
C THR A 152 11.00 8.06 -10.23
N VAL A 153 9.90 7.42 -9.87
CA VAL A 153 8.95 7.91 -8.86
C VAL A 153 8.89 6.98 -7.65
N LEU A 154 8.83 7.58 -6.46
CA LEU A 154 8.48 6.89 -5.23
C LEU A 154 7.00 7.18 -4.90
N MET A 155 6.20 6.14 -4.75
CA MET A 155 4.82 6.22 -4.26
C MET A 155 4.74 5.55 -2.89
N VAL A 156 4.39 6.29 -1.85
CA VAL A 156 4.20 5.73 -0.51
C VAL A 156 2.73 5.72 -0.17
N LEU A 157 2.12 4.54 -0.24
CA LEU A 157 0.68 4.36 -0.19
C LEU A 157 0.28 3.26 0.82
N HIS A 158 -0.74 2.49 0.50
CA HIS A 158 -1.46 1.60 1.41
C HIS A 158 -1.61 0.18 0.84
N GLY A 159 -1.99 -0.77 1.70
CA GLY A 159 -2.09 -2.17 1.34
C GLY A 159 -3.15 -2.47 0.28
N GLY A 160 -4.35 -1.91 0.40
CA GLY A 160 -5.43 -2.09 -0.57
C GLY A 160 -5.13 -1.40 -1.90
N VAL A 161 -4.68 -0.15 -1.83
CA VAL A 161 -4.31 0.66 -3.01
C VAL A 161 -3.18 -0.01 -3.79
N ASN A 162 -2.12 -0.47 -3.11
CA ASN A 162 -1.01 -1.16 -3.77
C ASN A 162 -1.48 -2.43 -4.49
N ARG A 163 -2.41 -3.20 -3.89
CA ARG A 163 -2.99 -4.38 -4.55
C ARG A 163 -3.76 -4.00 -5.81
N ALA A 164 -4.54 -2.92 -5.80
CA ALA A 164 -5.25 -2.45 -6.99
C ALA A 164 -4.27 -2.09 -8.12
N ILE A 165 -3.20 -1.36 -7.80
CA ILE A 165 -2.16 -0.98 -8.78
C ILE A 165 -1.39 -2.21 -9.29
N LEU A 166 -0.95 -3.11 -8.39
CA LEU A 166 -0.23 -4.32 -8.76
C LEU A 166 -1.08 -5.27 -9.59
N SER A 167 -2.36 -5.44 -9.23
CA SER A 167 -3.29 -6.27 -9.99
C SER A 167 -3.44 -5.78 -11.42
N TYR A 168 -3.58 -4.47 -11.59
CA TYR A 168 -3.63 -3.84 -12.91
C TYR A 168 -2.32 -4.02 -13.68
N ALA A 169 -1.17 -3.78 -13.05
CA ALA A 169 0.14 -3.94 -13.68
C ALA A 169 0.45 -5.38 -14.10
N LEU A 170 -0.02 -6.36 -13.33
CA LEU A 170 0.18 -7.79 -13.62
C LEU A 170 -0.72 -8.32 -14.73
N THR A 171 -1.96 -7.83 -14.81
CA THR A 171 -3.00 -8.45 -15.64
C THR A 171 -3.45 -7.58 -16.80
N GLY A 172 -3.26 -6.26 -16.71
CA GLY A 172 -3.85 -5.28 -17.62
C GLY A 172 -5.37 -5.20 -17.55
N GLN A 173 -5.99 -5.86 -16.56
CA GLN A 173 -7.43 -5.96 -16.41
C GLN A 173 -7.90 -5.28 -15.13
N ARG A 174 -9.20 -4.95 -15.09
CA ARG A 174 -9.86 -4.48 -13.90
C ARG A 174 -10.14 -5.66 -12.96
N LEU A 175 -9.11 -6.08 -12.23
CA LEU A 175 -9.14 -7.16 -11.26
C LEU A 175 -8.51 -6.69 -9.94
N PHE A 176 -8.89 -7.31 -8.84
CA PHE A 176 -8.25 -7.10 -7.55
C PHE A 176 -7.76 -8.45 -7.00
N LEU A 177 -6.44 -8.64 -7.06
CA LEU A 177 -5.75 -9.80 -6.51
C LEU A 177 -5.53 -9.60 -5.01
N GLY A 178 -6.50 -9.98 -4.20
CA GLY A 178 -6.51 -9.78 -2.75
C GLY A 178 -5.36 -10.48 -2.03
N ASN A 179 -4.95 -11.64 -2.54
CA ASN A 179 -3.90 -12.47 -1.96
C ASN A 179 -2.46 -11.99 -2.23
N LEU A 180 -2.26 -10.86 -2.93
CA LEU A 180 -0.94 -10.26 -3.04
C LEU A 180 -0.50 -9.73 -1.67
N ALA A 181 0.56 -10.28 -1.11
CA ALA A 181 1.10 -9.80 0.15
C ALA A 181 1.61 -8.36 0.00
N GLN A 182 1.28 -7.51 0.97
CA GLN A 182 1.79 -6.15 1.10
C GLN A 182 2.16 -5.94 2.58
N THR A 183 3.36 -6.34 2.95
CA THR A 183 3.90 -6.16 4.30
C THR A 183 4.13 -4.68 4.59
N ALA A 184 3.95 -4.23 5.83
CA ALA A 184 4.22 -2.84 6.20
C ALA A 184 5.68 -2.47 5.88
N GLY A 185 5.89 -1.33 5.22
CA GLY A 185 7.20 -0.87 4.76
C GLY A 185 7.76 -1.62 3.55
N CYS A 186 7.00 -2.51 2.90
CA CYS A 186 7.48 -3.23 1.73
C CYS A 186 7.65 -2.33 0.51
N ILE A 187 8.56 -2.75 -0.36
CA ILE A 187 8.88 -2.12 -1.64
C ILE A 187 8.42 -3.05 -2.77
N ASN A 188 7.72 -2.49 -3.74
CA ASN A 188 7.46 -3.10 -5.03
C ASN A 188 8.14 -2.25 -6.11
N ALA A 189 8.68 -2.86 -7.15
CA ALA A 189 9.30 -2.15 -8.27
C ALA A 189 8.59 -2.52 -9.58
N LEU A 190 8.12 -1.51 -10.29
CA LEU A 190 7.38 -1.63 -11.53
C LEU A 190 8.09 -0.80 -12.61
N ASP A 191 8.21 -1.35 -13.81
CA ASP A 191 8.58 -0.56 -14.98
C ASP A 191 7.32 -0.27 -15.79
N VAL A 192 7.15 0.97 -16.22
CA VAL A 192 6.00 1.42 -17.01
C VAL A 192 6.45 2.05 -18.31
N GLY A 193 5.90 1.57 -19.42
CA GLY A 193 6.13 2.12 -20.73
C GLY A 193 5.02 3.06 -21.20
N GLU A 194 5.03 3.39 -22.48
CA GLU A 194 4.07 4.35 -23.05
C GLU A 194 2.66 3.76 -23.19
N SER A 195 2.57 2.49 -23.57
CA SER A 195 1.25 1.88 -23.76
C SER A 195 0.61 1.50 -22.42
N ARG A 196 -0.73 1.49 -22.38
CA ARG A 196 -1.50 1.13 -21.19
C ARG A 196 -1.18 -0.26 -20.67
N MET A 197 -0.76 -1.17 -21.54
CA MET A 197 -0.45 -2.57 -21.20
C MET A 197 1.04 -2.82 -20.98
N ASP A 198 1.89 -1.80 -21.12
CA ASP A 198 3.34 -1.96 -21.03
C ASP A 198 3.82 -1.78 -19.58
N TRP A 199 3.53 -2.79 -18.76
CA TRP A 199 4.00 -2.89 -17.38
C TRP A 199 4.89 -4.12 -17.21
N VAL A 200 5.96 -3.96 -16.43
CA VAL A 200 6.82 -5.07 -16.00
C VAL A 200 6.97 -5.02 -14.49
N VAL A 201 6.42 -5.98 -13.79
CA VAL A 201 6.60 -6.12 -12.35
C VAL A 201 7.96 -6.76 -12.09
N ARG A 202 8.90 -6.02 -11.50
CA ARG A 202 10.28 -6.45 -11.23
C ARG A 202 10.46 -7.05 -9.84
N LEU A 203 9.72 -6.51 -8.88
CA LEU A 203 9.84 -6.89 -7.47
C LEU A 203 8.49 -6.70 -6.80
N MET A 204 8.10 -7.62 -5.95
CA MET A 204 6.90 -7.50 -5.12
C MET A 204 7.21 -7.82 -3.67
N ASN A 205 6.64 -7.00 -2.79
CA ASN A 205 6.61 -7.22 -1.35
C ASN A 205 7.99 -7.45 -0.71
N TYR A 206 9.04 -6.79 -1.24
CA TYR A 206 10.36 -6.85 -0.62
C TYR A 206 10.36 -6.05 0.69
N SER A 207 10.72 -6.71 1.79
CA SER A 207 10.75 -6.11 3.12
C SER A 207 12.18 -6.12 3.67
N PRO A 208 12.92 -5.00 3.66
CA PRO A 208 14.31 -4.96 4.06
C PRO A 208 14.62 -5.53 5.44
N PRO A 209 13.78 -5.34 6.50
CA PRO A 209 14.03 -5.93 7.82
C PRO A 209 13.81 -7.43 7.89
N SER A 210 13.07 -8.01 6.92
CA SER A 210 12.74 -9.44 6.88
C SER A 210 12.59 -9.90 5.42
N GLU A 211 13.71 -10.01 4.72
CA GLU A 211 13.77 -10.23 3.27
C GLU A 211 12.95 -11.44 2.81
N LEU A 212 13.05 -12.57 3.51
CA LEU A 212 12.31 -13.80 3.20
C LEU A 212 10.98 -13.93 3.95
N GLN A 213 10.68 -13.01 4.86
CA GLN A 213 9.44 -12.98 5.67
C GLN A 213 9.11 -14.33 6.34
N HIS A 214 10.14 -15.06 6.76
CA HIS A 214 10.02 -16.45 7.26
C HIS A 214 9.33 -16.54 8.62
N GLU A 215 9.34 -15.46 9.42
CA GLU A 215 8.81 -15.43 10.78
C GLU A 215 7.29 -15.23 10.85
N SER A 216 6.69 -14.63 9.85
CA SER A 216 5.26 -14.35 9.82
C SER A 216 4.59 -14.99 8.61
N ARG A 217 3.56 -15.80 8.86
CA ARG A 217 2.72 -16.43 7.83
C ARG A 217 1.31 -15.86 7.79
N GLY A 218 0.97 -14.99 8.75
CA GLY A 218 -0.31 -14.29 8.81
C GLY A 218 -0.28 -12.97 8.05
N THR A 219 -1.44 -12.53 7.62
CA THR A 219 -1.64 -11.22 6.99
C THR A 219 -1.91 -10.13 8.04
N THR A 220 -1.73 -8.87 7.66
CA THR A 220 -2.10 -7.73 8.51
C THR A 220 -3.59 -7.78 8.91
N MET A 221 -4.47 -8.21 7.99
CA MET A 221 -5.90 -8.24 8.26
C MET A 221 -6.30 -9.37 9.20
N GLU A 222 -5.65 -10.52 9.13
CA GLU A 222 -5.83 -11.60 10.12
C GLU A 222 -5.37 -11.14 11.51
N ALA A 223 -4.22 -10.47 11.60
CA ALA A 223 -3.74 -9.93 12.88
C ALA A 223 -4.71 -8.89 13.47
N LEU A 224 -5.25 -7.99 12.64
CA LEU A 224 -6.27 -7.01 13.07
C LEU A 224 -7.57 -7.68 13.48
N PHE A 225 -8.00 -8.72 12.79
CA PHE A 225 -9.16 -9.50 13.14
C PHE A 225 -9.01 -10.14 14.52
N GLU A 226 -7.88 -10.79 14.80
CA GLU A 226 -7.62 -11.39 16.11
C GLU A 226 -7.54 -10.34 17.24
N GLN A 227 -6.99 -9.15 16.96
CA GLN A 227 -7.02 -8.04 17.90
C GLN A 227 -8.46 -7.59 18.19
N TYR A 228 -9.28 -7.41 17.15
CA TYR A 228 -10.66 -6.97 17.30
C TYR A 228 -11.53 -8.00 18.02
N LYS A 229 -11.34 -9.30 17.76
CA LYS A 229 -12.02 -10.37 18.51
C LYS A 229 -11.79 -10.27 20.01
N LYS A 230 -10.52 -10.11 20.41
CA LYS A 230 -10.18 -9.96 21.85
C LYS A 230 -10.91 -8.80 22.51
N VAL A 231 -11.05 -7.68 21.79
CA VAL A 231 -11.78 -6.49 22.25
C VAL A 231 -13.28 -6.77 22.42
N ARG A 232 -13.86 -7.55 21.50
CA ARG A 232 -15.28 -7.95 21.53
C ARG A 232 -15.56 -9.05 22.56
N GLY A 233 -14.53 -9.68 23.14
CA GLY A 233 -14.71 -10.82 24.06
C GLY A 233 -15.12 -12.12 23.33
N LEU A 234 -14.75 -12.26 22.06
CA LEU A 234 -15.05 -13.40 21.18
C LEU A 234 -13.87 -14.39 21.10
#